data_80ee632ab590d202bf6289f2b6ec6838
#
_entry.id   80ee632ab590d202bf6289f2b6ec6838
#
_cell.length_a   1.000
_cell.length_b   1.000
_cell.length_c   1.000
_cell.angle_alpha   90.00
_cell.angle_beta   90.00
_cell.angle_gamma   90.00
#
_symmetry.space_group_name_H-M   'P 1'
#
loop_
_entity.id
_entity.type
_entity.pdbx_description
1 polymer ?
#
loop_
_entity_poly.entity_id
_entity_poly.type
_entity_poly.pdbx_seq_one_letter_code
_entity_poly.pdbx_strand_id
1 'polypeptide(L)'
;FTYVSFLLPALQLLIIQRCITTLFGSGNRKLTGYIGWFIYYAFLVVAEFGILFPPQFLLFGNILMVFMVSTVTRKRSIKKRCICTLLICTVWMVVEIIVSFVLETMSVESEIIADVGSFISKIYMLLFSVLLGRYAKEKQYSEIPLRYFIITLLVPISSIYMMHYIFLMASIHEEYAFFSVIAGVLLLLVNYVIFTVYDRIGQAAELHSQNRLYEQQLNLCSRQAEEKESYYIELRRMRHDMKNHLLGILGMVNAAKTEDAREYIQKMLDDR
;
A
#
# COMPACT_ATOMS: atom_id res chain seq x y z
N PHE A 1 -18.44 23.49 -29.21
CA PHE A 1 -18.37 22.04 -28.98
C PHE A 1 -16.93 21.51 -29.04
N THR A 2 -16.15 21.77 -30.10
CA THR A 2 -14.79 21.22 -30.28
C THR A 2 -13.78 21.56 -29.16
N TYR A 3 -13.86 22.72 -28.55
CA TYR A 3 -12.93 23.12 -27.47
C TYR A 3 -13.22 22.41 -26.15
N VAL A 4 -14.47 22.12 -25.86
CA VAL A 4 -14.91 21.42 -24.64
C VAL A 4 -14.39 19.99 -24.65
N SER A 5 -14.45 19.31 -25.80
CA SER A 5 -14.00 17.92 -25.97
C SER A 5 -12.49 17.71 -25.75
N PHE A 6 -11.68 18.77 -25.82
CA PHE A 6 -10.26 18.71 -25.47
C PHE A 6 -9.98 19.20 -24.03
N LEU A 7 -10.79 20.14 -23.52
CA LEU A 7 -10.62 20.72 -22.20
C LEU A 7 -10.98 19.73 -21.08
N LEU A 8 -12.10 19.03 -21.23
CA LEU A 8 -12.59 18.07 -20.23
C LEU A 8 -11.61 16.92 -19.98
N PRO A 9 -11.02 16.25 -21.02
CA PRO A 9 -9.96 15.27 -20.84
C PRO A 9 -8.70 15.83 -20.16
N ALA A 10 -8.30 17.06 -20.48
CA ALA A 10 -7.15 17.70 -19.85
C ALA A 10 -7.38 17.94 -18.34
N LEU A 11 -8.59 18.41 -17.96
CA LEU A 11 -8.97 18.58 -16.56
C LEU A 11 -9.01 17.23 -15.81
N GLN A 12 -9.55 16.19 -16.42
CA GLN A 12 -9.56 14.84 -15.86
C GLN A 12 -8.14 14.33 -15.61
N LEU A 13 -7.24 14.51 -16.56
CA LEU A 13 -5.84 14.13 -16.42
C LEU A 13 -5.17 14.84 -15.24
N LEU A 14 -5.40 16.15 -15.07
CA LEU A 14 -4.88 16.93 -13.94
C LEU A 14 -5.40 16.42 -12.59
N ILE A 15 -6.69 16.10 -12.50
CA ILE A 15 -7.31 15.58 -11.28
C ILE A 15 -6.68 14.23 -10.91
N ILE A 16 -6.58 13.30 -11.86
CA ILE A 16 -5.99 11.98 -11.62
C ILE A 16 -4.50 12.09 -11.27
N GLN A 17 -3.76 12.96 -11.96
CA GLN A 17 -2.37 13.23 -11.61
C GLN A 17 -2.25 13.71 -10.16
N ARG A 18 -3.13 14.60 -9.73
CA ARG A 18 -3.16 15.11 -8.36
C ARG A 18 -3.51 14.02 -7.36
N CYS A 19 -4.54 13.20 -7.61
CA CYS A 19 -4.88 12.06 -6.77
C CYS A 19 -3.71 11.09 -6.60
N ILE A 20 -3.05 10.71 -7.70
CA ILE A 20 -1.88 9.84 -7.70
C ILE A 20 -0.72 10.47 -6.92
N THR A 21 -0.45 11.76 -7.10
CA THR A 21 0.64 12.44 -6.35
C THR A 21 0.35 12.54 -4.87
N THR A 22 -0.90 12.73 -4.50
CA THR A 22 -1.35 12.80 -3.10
C THR A 22 -1.21 11.45 -2.40
N LEU A 23 -1.62 10.36 -3.05
CA LEU A 23 -1.62 9.02 -2.47
C LEU A 23 -0.23 8.36 -2.45
N PHE A 24 0.64 8.71 -3.39
CA PHE A 24 1.94 8.04 -3.55
C PHE A 24 3.16 8.96 -3.37
N GLY A 25 2.96 10.22 -3.06
CA GLY A 25 4.02 11.22 -2.96
C GLY A 25 4.55 11.71 -4.33
N SER A 26 5.53 12.61 -4.33
CA SER A 26 6.16 13.09 -5.58
C SER A 26 7.06 12.00 -6.15
N GLY A 27 6.81 11.55 -7.38
CA GLY A 27 7.64 10.56 -8.08
C GLY A 27 8.72 11.19 -8.91
N ASN A 28 9.75 10.42 -9.22
CA ASN A 28 10.79 10.82 -10.17
C ASN A 28 10.20 10.85 -11.59
N ARG A 29 10.11 12.04 -12.19
CA ARG A 29 9.54 12.23 -13.53
C ARG A 29 10.52 11.73 -14.59
N LYS A 30 10.44 10.44 -14.96
CA LYS A 30 11.18 9.88 -16.08
C LYS A 30 10.41 10.11 -17.37
N LEU A 31 11.11 10.12 -18.51
CA LEU A 31 10.52 10.27 -19.86
C LEU A 31 9.35 9.29 -20.09
N THR A 32 9.48 8.06 -19.61
CA THR A 32 8.42 7.03 -19.65
C THR A 32 7.12 7.49 -18.96
N GLY A 33 7.21 8.29 -17.89
CA GLY A 33 6.04 8.86 -17.22
C GLY A 33 5.29 9.85 -18.09
N TYR A 34 5.98 10.72 -18.83
CA TYR A 34 5.35 11.67 -19.75
C TYR A 34 4.65 10.95 -20.91
N ILE A 35 5.28 9.91 -21.46
CA ILE A 35 4.68 9.07 -22.51
C ILE A 35 3.37 8.42 -21.98
N GLY A 36 3.38 7.87 -20.76
CA GLY A 36 2.18 7.28 -20.15
C GLY A 36 1.04 8.29 -20.00
N TRP A 37 1.32 9.51 -19.56
CA TRP A 37 0.33 10.59 -19.46
C TRP A 37 -0.20 11.02 -20.82
N PHE A 38 0.66 11.10 -21.85
CA PHE A 38 0.26 11.43 -23.20
C PHE A 38 -0.67 10.37 -23.81
N ILE A 39 -0.35 9.08 -23.63
CA ILE A 39 -1.20 7.97 -24.09
C ILE A 39 -2.56 8.01 -23.39
N TYR A 40 -2.59 8.27 -22.09
CA TYR A 40 -3.83 8.39 -21.33
C TYR A 40 -4.68 9.58 -21.82
N TYR A 41 -4.06 10.74 -22.08
CA TYR A 41 -4.76 11.88 -22.64
C TYR A 41 -5.38 11.57 -24.02
N ALA A 42 -4.60 10.94 -24.91
CA ALA A 42 -5.09 10.51 -26.21
C ALA A 42 -6.29 9.54 -26.08
N PHE A 43 -6.21 8.59 -25.15
CA PHE A 43 -7.35 7.69 -24.86
C PHE A 43 -8.58 8.45 -24.41
N LEU A 44 -8.46 9.41 -23.50
CA LEU A 44 -9.60 10.22 -23.02
C LEU A 44 -10.23 11.05 -24.13
N VAL A 45 -9.41 11.65 -25.00
CA VAL A 45 -9.90 12.42 -26.16
C VAL A 45 -10.69 11.49 -27.11
N VAL A 46 -10.14 10.31 -27.44
CA VAL A 46 -10.85 9.33 -28.29
C VAL A 46 -12.15 8.85 -27.66
N ALA A 47 -12.15 8.66 -26.33
CA ALA A 47 -13.35 8.26 -25.58
C ALA A 47 -14.46 9.33 -25.64
N GLU A 48 -14.12 10.62 -25.59
CA GLU A 48 -15.07 11.74 -25.67
C GLU A 48 -15.78 11.80 -27.01
N PHE A 49 -15.13 11.43 -28.10
CA PHE A 49 -15.75 11.38 -29.42
C PHE A 49 -16.75 10.22 -29.60
N GLY A 50 -16.89 9.31 -28.65
CA GLY A 50 -18.00 8.35 -28.47
C GLY A 50 -18.19 7.28 -29.57
N ILE A 51 -17.39 7.30 -30.65
CA ILE A 51 -17.68 6.65 -31.92
C ILE A 51 -17.20 5.17 -31.96
N LEU A 52 -16.30 4.75 -31.07
CA LEU A 52 -15.55 3.49 -31.25
C LEU A 52 -15.91 2.33 -30.33
N PHE A 53 -16.39 2.60 -29.10
CA PHE A 53 -16.52 1.53 -28.11
C PHE A 53 -17.80 1.66 -27.24
N PRO A 54 -18.45 0.53 -26.88
CA PRO A 54 -19.51 0.50 -25.88
C PRO A 54 -19.06 1.08 -24.54
N PRO A 55 -19.95 1.71 -23.74
CA PRO A 55 -19.62 2.36 -22.47
C PRO A 55 -18.86 1.46 -21.47
N GLN A 56 -19.16 0.15 -21.46
CA GLN A 56 -18.48 -0.83 -20.57
C GLN A 56 -17.00 -0.97 -20.90
N PHE A 57 -16.63 -0.96 -22.18
CA PHE A 57 -15.23 -1.02 -22.61
C PHE A 57 -14.46 0.28 -22.30
N LEU A 58 -15.15 1.42 -22.41
CA LEU A 58 -14.56 2.73 -22.03
C LEU A 58 -14.28 2.80 -20.53
N LEU A 59 -15.21 2.30 -19.68
CA LEU A 59 -15.00 2.21 -18.25
C LEU A 59 -13.79 1.33 -17.91
N PHE A 60 -13.76 0.11 -18.46
CA PHE A 60 -12.65 -0.81 -18.22
C PHE A 60 -11.32 -0.25 -18.72
N GLY A 61 -11.32 0.34 -19.92
CA GLY A 61 -10.16 1.02 -20.49
C GLY A 61 -9.65 2.16 -19.61
N ASN A 62 -10.54 2.98 -19.05
CA ASN A 62 -10.18 4.07 -18.15
C ASN A 62 -9.52 3.55 -16.86
N ILE A 63 -10.10 2.51 -16.22
CA ILE A 63 -9.51 1.88 -15.02
C ILE A 63 -8.10 1.34 -15.33
N LEU A 64 -7.96 0.64 -16.46
CA LEU A 64 -6.69 0.07 -16.89
C LEU A 64 -5.65 1.15 -17.16
N MET A 65 -6.03 2.25 -17.81
CA MET A 65 -5.14 3.37 -18.12
C MET A 65 -4.69 4.10 -16.85
N VAL A 66 -5.58 4.37 -15.91
CA VAL A 66 -5.20 4.97 -14.60
C VAL A 66 -4.23 4.05 -13.84
N PHE A 67 -4.46 2.73 -13.87
CA PHE A 67 -3.55 1.76 -13.29
C PHE A 67 -2.18 1.74 -13.98
N MET A 68 -2.15 1.75 -15.30
CA MET A 68 -0.91 1.79 -16.10
C MET A 68 -0.11 3.05 -15.81
N VAL A 69 -0.75 4.23 -15.81
CA VAL A 69 -0.10 5.50 -15.48
C VAL A 69 0.45 5.48 -14.05
N SER A 70 -0.30 4.97 -13.08
CA SER A 70 0.19 4.81 -11.70
C SER A 70 1.41 3.91 -11.61
N THR A 71 1.47 2.87 -12.49
CA THR A 71 2.57 1.90 -12.55
C THR A 71 3.85 2.49 -13.14
N VAL A 72 3.72 3.24 -14.23
CA VAL A 72 4.86 3.84 -14.93
C VAL A 72 5.44 5.02 -14.14
N THR A 73 4.60 5.79 -13.45
CA THR A 73 5.03 7.00 -12.74
C THR A 73 5.54 6.75 -11.33
N ARG A 74 5.23 5.61 -10.69
CA ARG A 74 5.50 5.37 -9.27
C ARG A 74 6.10 3.99 -8.97
N LYS A 75 7.17 3.97 -8.15
CA LYS A 75 7.78 2.74 -7.62
C LYS A 75 7.14 2.33 -6.30
N ARG A 76 5.88 1.91 -6.31
CA ARG A 76 5.18 1.38 -5.13
C ARG A 76 4.68 -0.03 -5.39
N SER A 77 4.32 -0.76 -4.33
CA SER A 77 3.72 -2.10 -4.43
C SER A 77 2.51 -2.09 -5.37
N ILE A 78 2.45 -3.07 -6.29
CA ILE A 78 1.35 -3.25 -7.24
C ILE A 78 0.00 -3.29 -6.52
N LYS A 79 -0.06 -3.95 -5.36
CA LYS A 79 -1.27 -4.08 -4.53
C LYS A 79 -1.82 -2.71 -4.11
N LYS A 80 -0.98 -1.81 -3.61
CA LYS A 80 -1.38 -0.45 -3.22
C LYS A 80 -1.89 0.33 -4.43
N ARG A 81 -1.25 0.20 -5.59
CA ARG A 81 -1.67 0.89 -6.83
C ARG A 81 -3.04 0.43 -7.32
N CYS A 82 -3.31 -0.89 -7.31
CA CYS A 82 -4.62 -1.43 -7.65
C CYS A 82 -5.73 -0.84 -6.76
N ILE A 83 -5.55 -0.89 -5.44
CA ILE A 83 -6.55 -0.40 -4.49
C ILE A 83 -6.79 1.09 -4.67
N CYS A 84 -5.73 1.90 -4.77
CA CYS A 84 -5.87 3.34 -4.97
C CYS A 84 -6.57 3.70 -6.30
N THR A 85 -6.25 2.97 -7.38
CA THR A 85 -6.93 3.15 -8.67
C THR A 85 -8.42 2.87 -8.54
N LEU A 86 -8.79 1.74 -7.93
CA LEU A 86 -10.19 1.38 -7.73
C LEU A 86 -10.93 2.38 -6.83
N LEU A 87 -10.29 2.86 -5.77
CA LEU A 87 -10.86 3.90 -4.90
C LEU A 87 -11.16 5.18 -5.69
N ILE A 88 -10.20 5.66 -6.48
CA ILE A 88 -10.41 6.86 -7.31
C ILE A 88 -11.58 6.64 -8.27
N CYS A 89 -11.63 5.50 -8.96
CA CYS A 89 -12.69 5.19 -9.91
C CYS A 89 -14.07 5.05 -9.22
N THR A 90 -14.13 4.43 -8.04
CA THR A 90 -15.38 4.29 -7.27
C THR A 90 -15.93 5.66 -6.86
N VAL A 91 -15.07 6.52 -6.29
CA VAL A 91 -15.50 7.88 -5.90
C VAL A 91 -15.93 8.69 -7.11
N TRP A 92 -15.21 8.55 -8.24
CA TRP A 92 -15.55 9.25 -9.48
C TRP A 92 -16.96 8.88 -9.96
N MET A 93 -17.29 7.60 -10.04
CA MET A 93 -18.61 7.13 -10.45
C MET A 93 -19.74 7.61 -9.53
N VAL A 94 -19.51 7.61 -8.20
CA VAL A 94 -20.51 8.13 -7.25
C VAL A 94 -20.76 9.62 -7.47
N VAL A 95 -19.70 10.39 -7.70
CA VAL A 95 -19.84 11.83 -8.00
C VAL A 95 -20.64 12.04 -9.28
N GLU A 96 -20.39 11.27 -10.34
CA GLU A 96 -21.16 11.36 -11.59
C GLU A 96 -22.64 11.03 -11.39
N ILE A 97 -22.96 9.96 -10.65
CA ILE A 97 -24.36 9.58 -10.33
C ILE A 97 -25.08 10.70 -9.57
N ILE A 98 -24.44 11.27 -8.55
CA ILE A 98 -25.05 12.35 -7.76
C ILE A 98 -25.27 13.61 -8.61
N VAL A 99 -24.29 13.99 -9.44
CA VAL A 99 -24.38 15.17 -10.30
C VAL A 99 -25.49 14.98 -11.36
N SER A 100 -25.56 13.82 -12.02
CA SER A 100 -26.63 13.51 -12.97
C SER A 100 -28.01 13.62 -12.31
N PHE A 101 -28.19 13.00 -11.14
CA PHE A 101 -29.46 13.07 -10.42
C PHE A 101 -29.87 14.51 -10.06
N VAL A 102 -28.94 15.32 -9.60
CA VAL A 102 -29.22 16.74 -9.27
C VAL A 102 -29.64 17.52 -10.51
N LEU A 103 -28.98 17.31 -11.65
CA LEU A 103 -29.32 18.01 -12.90
C LEU A 103 -30.68 17.55 -13.46
N GLU A 104 -31.02 16.26 -13.39
CA GLU A 104 -32.32 15.72 -13.77
C GLU A 104 -33.43 16.33 -12.92
N THR A 105 -33.25 16.46 -11.60
CA THR A 105 -34.24 17.10 -10.71
C THR A 105 -34.45 18.57 -11.02
N MET A 106 -33.47 19.24 -11.62
CA MET A 106 -33.56 20.64 -12.06
C MET A 106 -34.21 20.79 -13.44
N SER A 107 -34.71 19.72 -14.06
CA SER A 107 -35.35 19.69 -15.39
C SER A 107 -34.50 20.33 -16.50
N VAL A 108 -33.20 20.11 -16.46
CA VAL A 108 -32.25 20.57 -17.48
C VAL A 108 -32.39 19.68 -18.72
N GLU A 109 -32.28 20.24 -19.92
CA GLU A 109 -32.32 19.47 -21.17
C GLU A 109 -31.23 18.40 -21.22
N SER A 110 -31.57 17.20 -21.72
CA SER A 110 -30.70 16.02 -21.70
C SER A 110 -29.34 16.22 -22.40
N GLU A 111 -29.28 17.02 -23.47
CA GLU A 111 -27.99 17.35 -24.15
C GLU A 111 -27.09 18.22 -23.30
N ILE A 112 -27.67 19.13 -22.51
CA ILE A 112 -26.91 20.02 -21.61
C ILE A 112 -26.48 19.25 -20.37
N ILE A 113 -27.24 18.26 -19.90
CA ILE A 113 -26.90 17.42 -18.74
C ILE A 113 -25.56 16.70 -18.97
N ALA A 114 -25.32 16.18 -20.16
CA ALA A 114 -24.09 15.45 -20.47
C ALA A 114 -22.85 16.32 -20.34
N ASP A 115 -22.83 17.50 -20.96
CA ASP A 115 -21.66 18.39 -20.97
C ASP A 115 -21.46 19.10 -19.61
N VAL A 116 -22.53 19.74 -19.10
CA VAL A 116 -22.49 20.48 -17.84
C VAL A 116 -22.28 19.52 -16.66
N GLY A 117 -22.94 18.36 -16.66
CA GLY A 117 -22.76 17.33 -15.64
C GLY A 117 -21.32 16.80 -15.59
N SER A 118 -20.73 16.54 -16.75
CA SER A 118 -19.34 16.14 -16.85
C SER A 118 -18.38 17.22 -16.32
N PHE A 119 -18.64 18.49 -16.57
CA PHE A 119 -17.83 19.59 -16.04
C PHE A 119 -17.96 19.73 -14.52
N ILE A 120 -19.19 19.70 -13.99
CA ILE A 120 -19.48 19.81 -12.55
C ILE A 120 -18.86 18.63 -11.80
N SER A 121 -19.01 17.40 -12.29
CA SER A 121 -18.42 16.22 -11.66
C SER A 121 -16.90 16.32 -11.56
N LYS A 122 -16.23 16.86 -12.58
CA LYS A 122 -14.79 17.11 -12.56
C LYS A 122 -14.38 18.18 -11.52
N ILE A 123 -15.20 19.22 -11.32
CA ILE A 123 -14.97 20.21 -10.25
C ILE A 123 -15.06 19.56 -8.86
N TYR A 124 -16.09 18.74 -8.61
CA TYR A 124 -16.21 18.01 -7.35
C TYR A 124 -15.06 17.02 -7.12
N MET A 125 -14.59 16.34 -8.16
CA MET A 125 -13.44 15.48 -8.08
C MET A 125 -12.13 16.24 -7.82
N LEU A 126 -12.00 17.45 -8.36
CA LEU A 126 -10.86 18.32 -8.05
C LEU A 126 -10.90 18.72 -6.57
N LEU A 127 -12.06 19.12 -6.04
CA LEU A 127 -12.24 19.44 -4.62
C LEU A 127 -11.91 18.21 -3.75
N PHE A 128 -12.41 17.03 -4.11
CA PHE A 128 -12.07 15.77 -3.44
C PHE A 128 -10.56 15.52 -3.43
N SER A 129 -9.87 15.74 -4.55
CA SER A 129 -8.40 15.57 -4.63
C SER A 129 -7.64 16.52 -3.70
N VAL A 130 -8.16 17.73 -3.46
CA VAL A 130 -7.60 18.71 -2.50
C VAL A 130 -7.82 18.25 -1.06
N LEU A 131 -9.03 17.79 -0.74
CA LEU A 131 -9.36 17.26 0.59
C LEU A 131 -8.55 16.00 0.89
N LEU A 132 -8.43 15.09 -0.09
CA LEU A 132 -7.60 13.90 0.02
C LEU A 132 -6.15 14.26 0.40
N GLY A 133 -5.61 15.35 -0.16
CA GLY A 133 -4.27 15.83 0.15
C GLY A 133 -4.07 16.28 1.60
N ARG A 134 -5.12 16.75 2.26
CA ARG A 134 -5.07 17.15 3.67
C ARG A 134 -5.12 15.97 4.64
N TYR A 135 -5.78 14.88 4.26
CA TYR A 135 -6.05 13.73 5.13
C TYR A 135 -5.19 12.50 4.82
N ALA A 136 -4.66 12.39 3.60
CA ALA A 136 -3.81 11.26 3.21
C ALA A 136 -2.44 11.39 3.87
N LYS A 137 -2.24 10.67 4.98
CA LYS A 137 -0.91 10.45 5.57
C LYS A 137 -0.31 9.20 4.93
N GLU A 138 0.96 9.29 4.54
CA GLU A 138 1.69 8.16 3.99
C GLU A 138 1.91 7.10 5.09
N LYS A 139 1.09 6.05 5.07
CA LYS A 139 1.22 4.91 5.96
C LYS A 139 2.06 3.83 5.28
N GLN A 140 3.13 3.41 5.94
CA GLN A 140 4.01 2.35 5.47
C GLN A 140 3.64 1.07 6.21
N TYR A 141 2.88 0.19 5.55
CA TYR A 141 2.51 -1.12 6.10
C TYR A 141 3.30 -2.23 5.43
N SER A 142 3.46 -3.33 6.17
CA SER A 142 3.93 -4.61 5.65
C SER A 142 3.07 -5.11 4.49
N GLU A 143 3.64 -5.95 3.62
CA GLU A 143 2.89 -6.49 2.48
C GLU A 143 1.84 -7.49 2.94
N ILE A 144 0.59 -7.23 2.56
CA ILE A 144 -0.54 -8.12 2.84
C ILE A 144 -0.40 -9.40 1.97
N PRO A 145 -0.68 -10.59 2.54
CA PRO A 145 -0.69 -11.84 1.77
C PRO A 145 -1.61 -11.77 0.55
N LEU A 146 -1.19 -12.41 -0.55
CA LEU A 146 -1.87 -12.33 -1.85
C LEU A 146 -3.34 -12.76 -1.79
N ARG A 147 -3.66 -13.78 -0.99
CA ARG A 147 -5.03 -14.28 -0.81
C ARG A 147 -6.00 -13.22 -0.28
N TYR A 148 -5.61 -12.48 0.75
CA TYR A 148 -6.45 -11.41 1.31
C TYR A 148 -6.55 -10.22 0.36
N PHE A 149 -5.49 -9.93 -0.38
CA PHE A 149 -5.49 -8.89 -1.40
C PHE A 149 -6.52 -9.17 -2.51
N ILE A 150 -6.57 -10.41 -3.05
CA ILE A 150 -7.51 -10.79 -4.10
C ILE A 150 -8.97 -10.65 -3.63
N ILE A 151 -9.27 -11.15 -2.42
CA ILE A 151 -10.63 -11.06 -1.85
C ILE A 151 -11.04 -9.59 -1.68
N THR A 152 -10.15 -8.76 -1.12
CA THR A 152 -10.42 -7.32 -0.91
C THR A 152 -10.59 -6.56 -2.22
N LEU A 153 -9.95 -6.99 -3.30
CA LEU A 153 -10.02 -6.34 -4.61
C LEU A 153 -11.31 -6.68 -5.37
N LEU A 154 -11.88 -7.87 -5.13
CA LEU A 154 -13.09 -8.33 -5.82
C LEU A 154 -14.29 -7.44 -5.52
N VAL A 155 -14.46 -6.96 -4.28
CA VAL A 155 -15.62 -6.13 -3.90
C VAL A 155 -15.61 -4.76 -4.60
N PRO A 156 -14.52 -3.97 -4.63
CA PRO A 156 -14.50 -2.72 -5.40
C PRO A 156 -14.74 -2.92 -6.90
N ILE A 157 -14.18 -3.98 -7.49
CA ILE A 157 -14.38 -4.26 -8.92
C ILE A 157 -15.85 -4.55 -9.21
N SER A 158 -16.49 -5.42 -8.42
CA SER A 158 -17.90 -5.73 -8.59
C SER A 158 -18.80 -4.51 -8.33
N SER A 159 -18.47 -3.69 -7.33
CA SER A 159 -19.24 -2.47 -7.04
C SER A 159 -19.14 -1.42 -8.15
N ILE A 160 -17.98 -1.23 -8.77
CA ILE A 160 -17.82 -0.34 -9.93
C ILE A 160 -18.68 -0.82 -11.09
N TYR A 161 -18.65 -2.13 -11.37
CA TYR A 161 -19.49 -2.70 -12.43
C TYR A 161 -20.99 -2.51 -12.15
N MET A 162 -21.42 -2.77 -10.91
CA MET A 162 -22.81 -2.58 -10.50
C MET A 162 -23.25 -1.11 -10.58
N MET A 163 -22.41 -0.18 -10.11
CA MET A 163 -22.68 1.26 -10.22
C MET A 163 -22.83 1.69 -11.67
N HIS A 164 -21.94 1.23 -12.56
CA HIS A 164 -22.01 1.56 -13.97
C HIS A 164 -23.31 1.07 -14.60
N TYR A 165 -23.73 -0.16 -14.29
CA TYR A 165 -24.97 -0.71 -14.79
C TYR A 165 -26.21 0.03 -14.25
N ILE A 166 -26.23 0.36 -12.96
CA ILE A 166 -27.32 1.13 -12.34
C ILE A 166 -27.40 2.53 -12.97
N PHE A 167 -26.26 3.18 -13.23
CA PHE A 167 -26.21 4.48 -13.90
C PHE A 167 -26.78 4.42 -15.32
N LEU A 168 -26.40 3.41 -16.11
CA LEU A 168 -26.94 3.22 -17.45
C LEU A 168 -28.47 2.98 -17.43
N MET A 169 -28.96 2.22 -16.45
CA MET A 169 -30.40 2.00 -16.29
C MET A 169 -31.15 3.28 -15.92
N ALA A 170 -30.58 4.08 -15.02
CA ALA A 170 -31.13 5.37 -14.61
C ALA A 170 -31.20 6.37 -15.78
N SER A 171 -30.18 6.38 -16.65
CA SER A 171 -30.14 7.27 -17.82
C SER A 171 -31.19 6.91 -18.91
N ILE A 172 -31.70 5.66 -18.91
CA ILE A 172 -32.74 5.21 -19.84
C ILE A 172 -34.13 5.42 -19.22
N HIS A 173 -34.26 5.28 -17.91
CA HIS A 173 -35.54 5.31 -17.17
C HIS A 173 -35.40 6.27 -15.96
N GLU A 174 -35.97 7.45 -16.08
CA GLU A 174 -35.90 8.51 -15.05
C GLU A 174 -36.49 8.06 -13.69
N GLU A 175 -37.43 7.13 -13.68
CA GLU A 175 -38.06 6.57 -12.46
C GLU A 175 -36.99 5.92 -11.53
N TYR A 176 -35.86 5.44 -12.07
CA TYR A 176 -34.80 4.79 -11.30
C TYR A 176 -33.69 5.74 -10.85
N ALA A 177 -33.73 7.02 -11.24
CA ALA A 177 -32.66 7.99 -10.89
C ALA A 177 -32.46 8.12 -9.37
N PHE A 178 -33.54 8.23 -8.60
CA PHE A 178 -33.49 8.29 -7.14
C PHE A 178 -32.88 7.01 -6.51
N PHE A 179 -33.32 5.83 -7.00
CA PHE A 179 -32.78 4.55 -6.51
C PHE A 179 -31.31 4.36 -6.89
N SER A 180 -30.90 4.91 -8.03
CA SER A 180 -29.48 4.86 -8.45
C SER A 180 -28.55 5.62 -7.47
N VAL A 181 -28.99 6.77 -6.96
CA VAL A 181 -28.25 7.53 -5.96
C VAL A 181 -28.12 6.75 -4.65
N ILE A 182 -29.26 6.18 -4.16
CA ILE A 182 -29.24 5.37 -2.93
C ILE A 182 -28.28 4.18 -3.09
N ALA A 183 -28.38 3.45 -4.21
CA ALA A 183 -27.51 2.33 -4.50
C ALA A 183 -26.02 2.75 -4.58
N GLY A 184 -25.73 3.89 -5.22
CA GLY A 184 -24.38 4.47 -5.28
C GLY A 184 -23.79 4.78 -3.91
N VAL A 185 -24.59 5.42 -3.03
CA VAL A 185 -24.18 5.72 -1.66
C VAL A 185 -23.94 4.45 -0.85
N LEU A 186 -24.82 3.46 -0.96
CA LEU A 186 -24.64 2.16 -0.27
C LEU A 186 -23.37 1.44 -0.75
N LEU A 187 -23.13 1.39 -2.06
CA LEU A 187 -21.93 0.78 -2.63
C LEU A 187 -20.66 1.53 -2.21
N LEU A 188 -20.72 2.86 -2.11
CA LEU A 188 -19.61 3.65 -1.56
C LEU A 188 -19.34 3.31 -0.10
N LEU A 189 -20.36 3.16 0.73
CA LEU A 189 -20.24 2.71 2.12
C LEU A 189 -19.59 1.33 2.22
N VAL A 190 -20.02 0.38 1.40
CA VAL A 190 -19.42 -0.96 1.33
C VAL A 190 -17.95 -0.87 0.97
N ASN A 191 -17.57 -0.08 -0.04
CA ASN A 191 -16.19 0.14 -0.41
C ASN A 191 -15.38 0.79 0.72
N TYR A 192 -15.94 1.78 1.43
CA TYR A 192 -15.29 2.39 2.59
C TYR A 192 -14.99 1.35 3.69
N VAL A 193 -15.95 0.48 4.01
CA VAL A 193 -15.74 -0.61 4.97
C VAL A 193 -14.64 -1.54 4.52
N ILE A 194 -14.62 -1.95 3.25
CA ILE A 194 -13.57 -2.81 2.69
C ILE A 194 -12.19 -2.15 2.77
N PHE A 195 -12.06 -0.86 2.47
CA PHE A 195 -10.80 -0.15 2.64
C PHE A 195 -10.34 -0.08 4.10
N THR A 196 -11.30 0.11 5.02
CA THR A 196 -10.99 0.09 6.47
C THR A 196 -10.51 -1.29 6.91
N VAL A 197 -11.16 -2.36 6.45
CA VAL A 197 -10.74 -3.74 6.72
C VAL A 197 -9.36 -4.02 6.14
N TYR A 198 -9.09 -3.56 4.91
CA TYR A 198 -7.77 -3.69 4.29
C TYR A 198 -6.68 -2.98 5.12
N ASP A 199 -6.95 -1.77 5.59
CA ASP A 199 -6.03 -1.02 6.46
C ASP A 199 -5.75 -1.77 7.78
N ARG A 200 -6.79 -2.35 8.39
CA ARG A 200 -6.68 -3.18 9.61
C ARG A 200 -5.86 -4.45 9.40
N ILE A 201 -6.07 -5.15 8.28
CA ILE A 201 -5.28 -6.35 7.93
C ILE A 201 -3.81 -5.96 7.74
N GLY A 202 -3.53 -4.82 7.10
CA GLY A 202 -2.17 -4.31 6.95
C GLY A 202 -1.48 -4.02 8.28
N GLN A 203 -2.19 -3.37 9.22
CA GLN A 203 -1.68 -3.12 10.57
C GLN A 203 -1.42 -4.42 11.34
N ALA A 204 -2.35 -5.36 11.28
CA ALA A 204 -2.19 -6.66 11.94
C ALA A 204 -1.00 -7.45 11.40
N ALA A 205 -0.79 -7.44 10.07
CA ALA A 205 0.36 -8.09 9.44
C ALA A 205 1.69 -7.46 9.85
N GLU A 206 1.75 -6.14 9.98
CA GLU A 206 2.93 -5.41 10.47
C GLU A 206 3.25 -5.76 11.92
N LEU A 207 2.25 -5.71 12.82
CA LEU A 207 2.41 -6.09 14.23
C LEU A 207 2.89 -7.54 14.37
N HIS A 208 2.35 -8.46 13.57
CA HIS A 208 2.78 -9.85 13.59
C HIS A 208 4.23 -10.01 13.13
N SER A 209 4.65 -9.26 12.11
CA SER A 209 6.03 -9.24 11.65
C SER A 209 6.99 -8.71 12.72
N GLN A 210 6.62 -7.63 13.41
CA GLN A 210 7.40 -7.05 14.51
C GLN A 210 7.51 -8.03 15.69
N ASN A 211 6.42 -8.67 16.09
CA ASN A 211 6.43 -9.66 17.16
C ASN A 211 7.38 -10.84 16.85
N ARG A 212 7.38 -11.35 15.63
CA ARG A 212 8.34 -12.39 15.21
C ARG A 212 9.79 -11.92 15.32
N LEU A 213 10.08 -10.68 14.95
CA LEU A 213 11.43 -10.12 15.12
C LEU A 213 11.81 -10.02 16.59
N TYR A 214 10.92 -9.58 17.46
CA TYR A 214 11.17 -9.53 18.91
C TYR A 214 11.40 -10.93 19.51
N GLU A 215 10.60 -11.93 19.12
CA GLU A 215 10.84 -13.32 19.54
C GLU A 215 12.21 -13.84 19.10
N GLN A 216 12.62 -13.54 17.87
CA GLN A 216 13.97 -13.91 17.40
C GLN A 216 15.07 -13.21 18.20
N GLN A 217 14.92 -11.91 18.50
CA GLN A 217 15.86 -11.17 19.32
C GLN A 217 15.94 -11.75 20.76
N LEU A 218 14.81 -12.05 21.38
CA LEU A 218 14.76 -12.68 22.70
C LEU A 218 15.48 -14.03 22.73
N ASN A 219 15.23 -14.88 21.72
CA ASN A 219 15.91 -16.17 21.60
C ASN A 219 17.42 -16.02 21.43
N LEU A 220 17.88 -15.04 20.65
CA LEU A 220 19.30 -14.74 20.50
C LEU A 220 19.92 -14.25 21.82
N CYS A 221 19.25 -13.34 22.53
CA CYS A 221 19.70 -12.86 23.84
C CYS A 221 19.77 -14.00 24.87
N SER A 222 18.78 -14.90 24.88
CA SER A 222 18.79 -16.07 25.77
C SER A 222 19.99 -16.98 25.50
N ARG A 223 20.25 -17.31 24.25
CA ARG A 223 21.43 -18.11 23.85
C ARG A 223 22.74 -17.44 24.24
N GLN A 224 22.86 -16.13 23.98
CA GLN A 224 24.06 -15.39 24.40
C GLN A 224 24.24 -15.35 25.91
N ALA A 225 23.16 -15.31 26.70
CA ALA A 225 23.23 -15.38 28.14
C ALA A 225 23.71 -16.77 28.60
N GLU A 226 23.16 -17.85 28.03
CA GLU A 226 23.58 -19.23 28.32
C GLU A 226 25.07 -19.47 27.97
N GLU A 227 25.51 -18.99 26.79
CA GLU A 227 26.89 -19.07 26.38
C GLU A 227 27.81 -18.31 27.35
N LYS A 228 27.45 -17.10 27.77
CA LYS A 228 28.24 -16.34 28.75
C LYS A 228 28.29 -17.05 30.11
N GLU A 229 27.20 -17.63 30.56
CA GLU A 229 27.17 -18.38 31.81
C GLU A 229 28.10 -19.59 31.74
N SER A 230 28.09 -20.35 30.65
CA SER A 230 29.02 -21.46 30.45
C SER A 230 30.47 -21.01 30.45
N TYR A 231 30.80 -19.89 29.79
CA TYR A 231 32.13 -19.27 29.84
C TYR A 231 32.55 -18.87 31.25
N TYR A 232 31.65 -18.31 32.07
CA TYR A 232 31.96 -17.95 33.46
C TYR A 232 32.22 -19.17 34.32
N ILE A 233 31.48 -20.26 34.12
CA ILE A 233 31.73 -21.53 34.83
C ILE A 233 33.11 -22.09 34.44
N GLU A 234 33.44 -22.10 33.17
CA GLU A 234 34.75 -22.57 32.68
C GLU A 234 35.93 -21.74 33.19
N LEU A 235 35.82 -20.40 33.14
CA LEU A 235 36.80 -19.48 33.71
C LEU A 235 36.97 -19.69 35.22
N ARG A 236 35.87 -19.94 35.95
CA ARG A 236 35.94 -20.21 37.38
C ARG A 236 36.69 -21.52 37.67
N ARG A 237 36.44 -22.56 36.87
CA ARG A 237 37.13 -23.84 36.95
C ARG A 237 38.61 -23.66 36.63
N MET A 238 38.95 -23.03 35.54
CA MET A 238 40.33 -22.75 35.13
C MET A 238 41.12 -21.97 36.21
N ARG A 239 40.49 -20.93 36.79
CA ARG A 239 41.05 -20.17 37.87
C ARG A 239 41.31 -21.00 39.16
N HIS A 240 40.37 -21.90 39.47
CA HIS A 240 40.52 -22.83 40.59
C HIS A 240 41.69 -23.81 40.35
N ASP A 241 41.80 -24.36 39.16
CA ASP A 241 42.86 -25.30 38.78
C ASP A 241 44.22 -24.62 38.76
N MET A 242 44.35 -23.42 38.19
CA MET A 242 45.57 -22.60 38.28
C MET A 242 45.99 -22.33 39.73
N LYS A 243 45.03 -22.00 40.62
CA LYS A 243 45.31 -21.80 42.02
C LYS A 243 45.88 -23.07 42.67
N ASN A 244 45.33 -24.24 42.37
CA ASN A 244 45.79 -25.54 42.88
C ASN A 244 47.19 -25.87 42.35
N HIS A 245 47.46 -25.63 41.08
CA HIS A 245 48.80 -25.79 40.50
C HIS A 245 49.85 -24.88 41.18
N LEU A 246 49.51 -23.59 41.38
CA LEU A 246 50.41 -22.66 42.07
C LEU A 246 50.65 -23.04 43.54
N LEU A 247 49.64 -23.52 44.24
CA LEU A 247 49.78 -24.02 45.61
C LEU A 247 50.64 -25.29 45.65
N GLY A 248 50.53 -26.18 44.67
CA GLY A 248 51.36 -27.37 44.52
C GLY A 248 52.86 -26.98 44.31
N ILE A 249 53.10 -26.05 43.39
CA ILE A 249 54.42 -25.53 43.12
C ILE A 249 55.06 -24.88 44.38
N LEU A 250 54.25 -24.02 45.08
CA LEU A 250 54.69 -23.38 46.32
C LEU A 250 55.06 -24.40 47.42
N GLY A 251 54.27 -25.48 47.53
CA GLY A 251 54.56 -26.60 48.46
C GLY A 251 55.84 -27.31 48.12
N MET A 252 56.15 -27.57 46.84
CA MET A 252 57.40 -28.19 46.40
C MET A 252 58.64 -27.28 46.69
N VAL A 253 58.48 -25.99 46.43
CA VAL A 253 59.52 -25.01 46.70
C VAL A 253 59.79 -24.90 48.20
N ASN A 254 58.78 -24.85 49.04
CA ASN A 254 58.93 -24.78 50.50
C ASN A 254 59.57 -26.07 51.09
N ALA A 255 59.35 -27.21 50.43
CA ALA A 255 59.96 -28.47 50.77
C ALA A 255 61.38 -28.65 50.22
N ALA A 256 61.96 -27.60 49.63
CA ALA A 256 63.30 -27.59 48.99
C ALA A 256 63.44 -28.58 47.80
N LYS A 257 62.33 -28.99 47.20
CA LYS A 257 62.27 -29.89 46.01
C LYS A 257 62.19 -29.05 44.70
N THR A 258 63.26 -28.33 44.43
CA THR A 258 63.36 -27.39 43.33
C THR A 258 63.36 -28.06 41.96
N GLU A 259 63.96 -29.23 41.81
CA GLU A 259 63.93 -29.98 40.53
C GLU A 259 62.57 -30.56 40.25
N ASP A 260 61.83 -31.09 41.25
CA ASP A 260 60.46 -31.57 41.11
C ASP A 260 59.50 -30.43 40.68
N ALA A 261 59.68 -29.25 41.26
CA ALA A 261 58.88 -28.08 40.88
C ALA A 261 59.19 -27.63 39.45
N ARG A 262 60.45 -27.69 39.00
CA ARG A 262 60.86 -27.35 37.65
C ARG A 262 60.26 -28.33 36.62
N GLU A 263 60.29 -29.62 36.87
CA GLU A 263 59.75 -30.67 36.02
C GLU A 263 58.18 -30.50 35.90
N TYR A 264 57.53 -30.21 37.02
CA TYR A 264 56.10 -29.98 37.06
C TYR A 264 55.70 -28.76 36.23
N ILE A 265 56.41 -27.65 36.31
CA ILE A 265 56.21 -26.46 35.49
C ILE A 265 56.40 -26.76 34.00
N GLN A 266 57.48 -27.50 33.66
CA GLN A 266 57.76 -27.87 32.29
C GLN A 266 56.65 -28.71 31.70
N LYS A 267 56.14 -29.69 32.44
CA LYS A 267 55.01 -30.52 32.05
C LYS A 267 53.72 -29.70 31.84
N MET A 268 53.45 -28.71 32.71
CA MET A 268 52.32 -27.81 32.51
C MET A 268 52.42 -26.92 31.27
N LEU A 269 53.65 -26.59 30.82
CA LEU A 269 53.86 -25.79 29.60
C LEU A 269 53.76 -26.64 28.35
N ASP A 270 54.10 -27.93 28.43
CA ASP A 270 54.04 -28.88 27.30
C ASP A 270 52.64 -29.45 27.09
N ASP A 271 51.75 -29.48 28.11
CA ASP A 271 50.33 -29.92 28.04
C ASP A 271 49.38 -28.88 27.42
N ARG A 272 49.89 -27.92 26.65
CA ARG A 272 49.08 -26.93 25.90
C ARG A 272 48.85 -27.34 24.45
#